data_cab82488d6d9958f95234518970894fc
#
_entry.id   cab82488d6d9958f95234518970894fc
#
_cell.length_a   1.000
_cell.length_b   1.000
_cell.length_c   1.000
_cell.angle_alpha   90.00
_cell.angle_beta   90.00
_cell.angle_gamma   90.00
#
_symmetry.space_group_name_H-M   'P 1'
#
loop_
_entity.id
_entity.type
_entity.pdbx_description
1 polymer ?
#
loop_
_entity_poly.entity_id
_entity_poly.type
_entity_poly.pdbx_seq_one_letter_code
_entity_poly.pdbx_strand_id
1 'polypeptide(L)'
;MALQVHESCGHPTELDRVLGTEISLAGGSFLTLDNRNKLRYGSKIVNIVADATCSGGLGSFGYDDEGVQAQRFDLVREGMFVGYLTSRETAPIIGQRSNGTMRATGVWRSSTMR
;
A
#
# COMPACT_ATOMS: atom_id res chain seq x y z
N MET A 1 -16.75 9.67 -2.37
CA MET A 1 -16.12 8.73 -3.33
C MET A 1 -14.61 8.54 -3.08
N ALA A 2 -13.79 9.61 -3.06
CA ALA A 2 -12.35 9.47 -2.80
C ALA A 2 -12.02 8.81 -1.45
N LEU A 3 -12.73 9.17 -0.38
CA LEU A 3 -12.56 8.56 0.95
C LEU A 3 -12.89 7.05 0.94
N GLN A 4 -13.96 6.65 0.24
CA GLN A 4 -14.32 5.24 0.10
C GLN A 4 -13.26 4.44 -0.66
N VAL A 5 -12.63 5.03 -1.66
CA VAL A 5 -11.52 4.39 -2.39
C VAL A 5 -10.31 4.22 -1.47
N HIS A 6 -9.97 5.23 -0.66
CA HIS A 6 -8.89 5.13 0.32
C HIS A 6 -9.14 4.01 1.33
N GLU A 7 -10.32 3.98 1.95
CA GLU A 7 -10.68 2.94 2.92
C GLU A 7 -10.74 1.53 2.32
N SER A 8 -11.22 1.42 1.08
CA SER A 8 -11.39 0.12 0.42
C SER A 8 -10.12 -0.41 -0.25
N CYS A 9 -9.13 0.45 -0.54
CA CYS A 9 -7.98 0.09 -1.35
C CYS A 9 -6.64 0.47 -0.72
N GLY A 10 -6.60 1.46 0.17
CA GLY A 10 -5.39 1.86 0.89
C GLY A 10 -5.03 0.81 1.93
N HIS A 11 -5.75 0.79 3.03
CA HIS A 11 -5.46 -0.13 4.14
C HIS A 11 -5.43 -1.62 3.78
N PRO A 12 -6.38 -2.17 2.98
CA PRO A 12 -6.30 -3.59 2.60
C PRO A 12 -5.06 -3.99 1.81
N THR A 13 -4.41 -3.04 1.13
CA THR A 13 -3.20 -3.28 0.33
C THR A 13 -1.89 -3.06 1.09
N GLU A 14 -1.94 -2.64 2.34
CA GLU A 14 -0.76 -2.56 3.21
C GLU A 14 -0.24 -3.97 3.52
N LEU A 15 1.00 -4.25 3.14
CA LEU A 15 1.54 -5.62 3.24
C LEU A 15 1.74 -6.07 4.69
N ASP A 16 2.11 -5.20 5.59
CA ASP A 16 2.19 -5.48 7.03
C ASP A 16 0.83 -5.89 7.61
N ARG A 17 -0.26 -5.26 7.17
CA ARG A 17 -1.63 -5.66 7.52
C ARG A 17 -1.98 -7.04 6.96
N VAL A 18 -1.60 -7.33 5.73
CA VAL A 18 -1.77 -8.65 5.10
C VAL A 18 -1.02 -9.73 5.88
N LEU A 19 0.18 -9.42 6.34
CA LEU A 19 1.03 -10.32 7.14
C LEU A 19 0.59 -10.46 8.61
N GLY A 20 -0.37 -9.64 9.05
CA GLY A 20 -0.95 -9.72 10.39
C GLY A 20 -0.20 -8.94 11.47
N THR A 21 0.78 -8.12 11.11
CA THR A 21 1.55 -7.31 12.07
C THR A 21 0.65 -6.37 12.89
N GLU A 22 -0.40 -5.84 12.28
CA GLU A 22 -1.37 -4.94 12.90
C GLU A 22 -2.73 -5.60 13.20
N ILE A 23 -2.83 -6.93 13.19
CA ILE A 23 -4.11 -7.63 13.28
C ILE A 23 -4.89 -7.30 14.56
N SER A 24 -4.19 -7.07 15.65
CA SER A 24 -4.80 -6.72 16.94
C SER A 24 -5.39 -5.32 16.98
N LEU A 25 -4.87 -4.41 16.14
CA LEU A 25 -5.28 -3.00 16.11
C LEU A 25 -6.32 -2.75 15.01
N ALA A 26 -6.10 -3.26 13.81
CA ALA A 26 -6.82 -2.87 12.61
C ALA A 26 -7.46 -4.04 11.85
N GLY A 27 -7.36 -5.27 12.39
CA GLY A 27 -7.81 -6.47 11.69
C GLY A 27 -6.91 -6.87 10.51
N GLY A 28 -7.19 -8.03 9.94
CA GLY A 28 -6.46 -8.55 8.79
C GLY A 28 -6.99 -7.99 7.46
N SER A 29 -6.33 -8.39 6.37
CA SER A 29 -6.76 -8.08 5.00
C SER A 29 -7.21 -9.34 4.28
N PHE A 30 -8.24 -9.21 3.43
CA PHE A 30 -8.66 -10.27 2.50
C PHE A 30 -7.72 -10.39 1.29
N LEU A 31 -6.85 -9.41 1.07
CA LEU A 31 -5.87 -9.40 -0.02
C LEU A 31 -4.63 -10.21 0.35
N THR A 32 -4.80 -11.49 0.58
CA THR A 32 -3.72 -12.40 0.96
C THR A 32 -2.64 -12.53 -0.13
N LEU A 33 -1.45 -13.03 0.22
CA LEU A 33 -0.35 -13.21 -0.73
C LEU A 33 -0.76 -14.09 -1.92
N ASP A 34 -1.58 -15.11 -1.69
CA ASP A 34 -2.08 -16.02 -2.73
C ASP A 34 -3.02 -15.33 -3.73
N ASN A 35 -3.63 -14.23 -3.33
CA ASN A 35 -4.55 -13.46 -4.16
C ASN A 35 -3.86 -12.54 -5.15
N ARG A 36 -2.59 -12.25 -4.96
CA ARG A 36 -1.82 -11.37 -5.85
C ARG A 36 -1.75 -11.97 -7.26
N ASN A 37 -2.08 -11.17 -8.27
CA ASN A 37 -2.18 -11.55 -9.68
C ASN A 37 -3.25 -12.62 -9.99
N LYS A 38 -4.14 -12.93 -9.04
CA LYS A 38 -5.21 -13.92 -9.21
C LYS A 38 -6.58 -13.34 -8.90
N LEU A 39 -6.68 -12.50 -7.87
CA LEU A 39 -7.94 -11.93 -7.44
C LEU A 39 -8.42 -10.85 -8.41
N ARG A 40 -9.60 -11.04 -8.95
CA ARG A 40 -10.31 -9.98 -9.66
C ARG A 40 -10.97 -9.05 -8.64
N TYR A 41 -10.34 -7.91 -8.40
CA TYR A 41 -10.79 -6.89 -7.46
C TYR A 41 -11.98 -6.09 -7.98
N GLY A 42 -12.08 -5.92 -9.29
CA GLY A 42 -13.14 -5.15 -9.94
C GLY A 42 -13.28 -5.46 -11.42
N SER A 43 -14.09 -4.68 -12.12
CA SER A 43 -14.22 -4.76 -13.57
C SER A 43 -12.91 -4.34 -14.26
N LYS A 44 -12.74 -4.67 -15.54
CA LYS A 44 -11.54 -4.35 -16.32
C LYS A 44 -11.24 -2.85 -16.45
N ILE A 45 -12.23 -1.99 -16.22
CA ILE A 45 -12.04 -0.54 -16.25
C ILE A 45 -11.43 0.02 -14.97
N VAL A 46 -11.36 -0.79 -13.89
CA VAL A 46 -10.83 -0.36 -12.59
C VAL A 46 -9.31 -0.42 -12.59
N ASN A 47 -8.70 0.73 -12.40
CA ASN A 47 -7.26 0.87 -12.14
C ASN A 47 -7.07 1.69 -10.87
N ILE A 48 -6.30 1.17 -9.93
CA ILE A 48 -5.99 1.84 -8.66
C ILE A 48 -4.48 1.93 -8.55
N VAL A 49 -4.01 3.16 -8.39
CA VAL A 49 -2.59 3.50 -8.36
C VAL A 49 -2.27 4.16 -7.03
N ALA A 50 -1.17 3.75 -6.43
CA ALA A 50 -0.51 4.51 -5.37
C ALA A 50 0.52 5.43 -6.03
N ASP A 51 0.41 6.74 -5.80
CA ASP A 51 1.29 7.73 -6.40
C ASP A 51 1.68 8.80 -5.38
N ALA A 52 2.86 8.68 -4.83
CA ALA A 52 3.44 9.65 -3.90
C ALA A 52 4.20 10.77 -4.62
N THR A 53 4.26 10.75 -5.96
CA THR A 53 4.99 11.74 -6.78
C THR A 53 4.09 12.80 -7.40
N CYS A 54 2.77 12.75 -7.13
CA CYS A 54 1.79 13.65 -7.70
C CYS A 54 2.07 15.10 -7.27
N SER A 55 2.35 15.99 -8.22
CA SER A 55 2.63 17.40 -7.93
C SER A 55 1.43 18.08 -7.28
N GLY A 56 1.66 18.75 -6.14
CA GLY A 56 0.61 19.43 -5.38
C GLY A 56 -0.30 18.51 -4.57
N GLY A 57 -0.08 17.21 -4.56
CA GLY A 57 -0.82 16.26 -3.73
C GLY A 57 -0.45 16.39 -2.25
N LEU A 58 -1.44 16.40 -1.35
CA LEU A 58 -1.22 16.48 0.10
C LEU A 58 -0.44 15.27 0.65
N GLY A 59 -0.55 14.10 0.01
CA GLY A 59 0.18 12.88 0.36
C GLY A 59 1.49 12.69 -0.39
N SER A 60 1.94 13.68 -1.17
CA SER A 60 3.18 13.58 -1.95
C SER A 60 4.40 13.94 -1.13
N PHE A 61 5.52 13.24 -1.39
CA PHE A 61 6.79 13.45 -0.70
C PHE A 61 7.95 12.98 -1.60
N GLY A 62 9.19 13.33 -1.26
CA GLY A 62 10.37 12.91 -2.00
C GLY A 62 10.88 11.52 -1.58
N TYR A 63 10.91 11.29 -0.27
CA TYR A 63 11.35 10.04 0.35
C TYR A 63 10.41 9.67 1.49
N ASP A 64 10.20 8.38 1.70
CA ASP A 64 9.46 7.88 2.85
C ASP A 64 10.29 7.92 4.14
N ASP A 65 9.70 7.48 5.26
CA ASP A 65 10.37 7.52 6.57
C ASP A 65 11.51 6.49 6.71
N GLU A 66 11.66 5.59 5.75
CA GLU A 66 12.79 4.65 5.63
C GLU A 66 13.85 5.12 4.63
N GLY A 67 13.72 6.32 4.07
CA GLY A 67 14.63 6.89 3.07
C GLY A 67 14.51 6.26 1.68
N VAL A 68 13.38 5.62 1.39
CA VAL A 68 13.08 5.08 0.06
C VAL A 68 12.41 6.17 -0.78
N GLN A 69 12.91 6.38 -1.99
CA GLN A 69 12.36 7.38 -2.90
C GLN A 69 10.88 7.07 -3.22
N ALA A 70 10.07 8.11 -3.20
CA ALA A 70 8.66 8.05 -3.58
C ALA A 70 8.50 7.52 -5.01
N GLN A 71 7.50 6.69 -5.22
CA GLN A 71 7.24 6.02 -6.49
C GLN A 71 5.77 6.07 -6.84
N ARG A 72 5.48 5.73 -8.10
CA ARG A 72 4.14 5.47 -8.61
C ARG A 72 4.07 4.00 -9.06
N PHE A 73 3.07 3.27 -8.58
CA PHE A 73 2.88 1.85 -8.91
C PHE A 73 1.40 1.45 -8.83
N ASP A 74 1.07 0.35 -9.48
CA ASP A 74 -0.30 -0.15 -9.51
C ASP A 74 -0.60 -1.06 -8.31
N LEU A 75 -1.74 -0.84 -7.68
CA LEU A 75 -2.36 -1.76 -6.72
C LEU A 75 -3.36 -2.68 -7.43
N VAL A 76 -4.16 -2.10 -8.31
CA VAL A 76 -5.09 -2.84 -9.17
C VAL A 76 -4.90 -2.36 -10.60
N ARG A 77 -4.71 -3.29 -11.53
CA ARG A 77 -4.57 -3.04 -12.96
C ARG A 77 -5.60 -3.82 -13.73
N GLU A 78 -6.40 -3.14 -14.56
CA GLU A 78 -7.48 -3.74 -15.34
C GLU A 78 -8.39 -4.67 -14.50
N GLY A 79 -8.68 -4.23 -13.29
CA GLY A 79 -9.49 -4.98 -12.32
C GLY A 79 -8.78 -6.12 -11.61
N MET A 80 -7.52 -6.40 -11.91
CA MET A 80 -6.72 -7.44 -11.25
C MET A 80 -5.90 -6.84 -10.11
N PHE A 81 -5.95 -7.46 -8.93
CA PHE A 81 -5.08 -7.08 -7.82
C PHE A 81 -3.64 -7.49 -8.10
N VAL A 82 -2.71 -6.52 -8.12
CA VAL A 82 -1.32 -6.75 -8.57
C VAL A 82 -0.24 -6.31 -7.57
N GLY A 83 -0.55 -5.42 -6.63
CA GLY A 83 0.47 -4.83 -5.77
C GLY A 83 0.03 -4.49 -4.36
N TYR A 84 1.03 -4.29 -3.50
CA TYR A 84 0.88 -3.88 -2.11
C TYR A 84 1.61 -2.57 -1.85
N LEU A 85 1.20 -1.83 -0.82
CA LEU A 85 2.01 -0.84 -0.14
C LEU A 85 3.04 -1.58 0.73
N THR A 86 4.31 -1.23 0.66
CA THR A 86 5.38 -2.02 1.29
C THR A 86 6.35 -1.16 2.09
N SER A 87 6.97 -1.78 3.09
CA SER A 87 8.15 -1.27 3.79
C SER A 87 9.41 -2.00 3.34
N ARG A 88 10.59 -1.56 3.83
CA ARG A 88 11.85 -2.29 3.63
C ARG A 88 11.85 -3.64 4.33
N GLU A 89 11.08 -3.77 5.40
CA GLU A 89 10.91 -5.02 6.15
C GLU A 89 10.02 -6.01 5.38
N THR A 90 8.88 -5.54 4.86
CA THR A 90 7.87 -6.43 4.27
C THR A 90 8.10 -6.74 2.79
N ALA A 91 8.67 -5.83 2.01
CA ALA A 91 8.87 -6.02 0.57
C ALA A 91 9.68 -7.27 0.19
N PRO A 92 10.74 -7.66 0.93
CA PRO A 92 11.50 -8.89 0.64
C PRO A 92 10.66 -10.17 0.73
N ILE A 93 9.61 -10.19 1.56
CA ILE A 93 8.72 -11.36 1.73
C ILE A 93 8.02 -11.71 0.41
N ILE A 94 7.76 -10.70 -0.44
CA ILE A 94 7.17 -10.88 -1.77
C ILE A 94 8.21 -10.79 -2.89
N GLY A 95 9.51 -10.86 -2.57
CA GLY A 95 10.60 -10.82 -3.54
C GLY A 95 10.78 -9.46 -4.22
N GLN A 96 10.41 -8.36 -3.57
CA GLN A 96 10.50 -7.01 -4.11
C GLN A 96 11.36 -6.08 -3.25
N ARG A 97 11.66 -4.89 -3.78
CA ARG A 97 12.17 -3.76 -2.99
C ARG A 97 10.98 -2.92 -2.52
N SER A 98 11.16 -2.21 -1.40
CA SER A 98 10.17 -1.24 -0.92
C SER A 98 9.81 -0.25 -2.02
N ASN A 99 8.53 0.05 -2.12
CA ASN A 99 7.98 1.02 -3.08
C ASN A 99 7.81 2.44 -2.50
N GLY A 100 8.47 2.72 -1.36
CA GLY A 100 8.54 4.06 -0.80
C GLY A 100 7.22 4.55 -0.25
N THR A 101 6.54 3.71 0.53
CA THR A 101 5.23 4.04 1.12
C THR A 101 5.22 3.97 2.65
N MET A 102 6.37 3.75 3.27
CA MET A 102 6.47 3.66 4.73
C MET A 102 6.39 5.06 5.36
N ARG A 103 5.26 5.38 5.99
CA ARG A 103 5.02 6.67 6.63
C ARG A 103 4.53 6.51 8.05
N ALA A 104 5.08 7.33 8.95
CA ALA A 104 4.59 7.45 10.33
C ALA A 104 3.36 8.38 10.39
N THR A 105 2.66 8.33 11.51
CA THR A 105 1.46 9.15 11.77
C THR A 105 1.76 10.63 12.06
N GLY A 106 2.96 11.11 11.75
CA GLY A 106 3.36 12.51 11.89
C GLY A 106 3.90 12.90 13.26
N VAL A 107 4.00 11.97 14.20
CA VAL A 107 4.64 12.17 15.52
C VAL A 107 5.94 11.39 15.54
N TRP A 108 7.05 12.07 15.75
CA TRP A 108 8.39 11.46 15.70
C TRP A 108 8.61 10.25 16.65
N ARG A 109 7.73 10.03 17.62
CA ARG A 109 7.74 8.87 18.52
C ARG A 109 6.71 7.81 18.18
N SER A 110 5.86 8.01 17.18
CA SER A 110 4.91 6.98 16.80
C SER A 110 5.59 5.88 15.97
N SER A 111 5.09 4.66 16.11
CA SER A 111 5.52 3.57 15.24
C SER A 111 5.17 3.88 13.80
N THR A 112 6.04 3.50 12.90
CA THR A 112 5.76 3.53 11.45
C THR A 112 4.70 2.48 11.12
N MET A 113 3.84 2.80 10.16
CA MET A 113 2.76 1.93 9.71
C MET A 113 2.82 1.80 8.18
N ARG A 114 2.86 0.56 7.67
CA ARG A 114 2.61 0.19 6.25
C ARG A 114 2.40 -1.30 6.05
#